data_9eaa4b17b79a55c3b989c9515a68f8e1
#
_entry.id   9eaa4b17b79a55c3b989c9515a68f8e1
#
_cell.length_a   1.000
_cell.length_b   1.000
_cell.length_c   1.000
_cell.angle_alpha   90.00
_cell.angle_beta   90.00
_cell.angle_gamma   90.00
#
_symmetry.space_group_name_H-M   'P 1'
#
loop_
_entity.id
_entity.type
_entity.pdbx_description
1 polymer ?
#
loop_
_entity_poly.entity_id
_entity_poly.type
_entity_poly.pdbx_seq_one_letter_code
_entity_poly.pdbx_strand_id
1 'polypeptide(L)'
;AAVRDEGRMATMDAALDRWFTPDFRQDTPSVMRLVREWRKIVDSESYAAAAAVLAHGVRELVRPNPPISCLTLVGTCENDTGSTPSMSRAIGTEIDGAEVQIIGRLQHLGLIEEPAAFIGPILAFCERTKT
;
A
#
# COMPACT_ATOMS: atom_id res chain seq x y z
N ALA A 1 6.78 -12.11 -15.18
CA ALA A 1 6.58 -12.69 -16.52
C ALA A 1 5.53 -11.88 -17.30
N ALA A 2 4.24 -11.84 -16.90
CA ALA A 2 3.17 -11.17 -17.65
C ALA A 2 3.49 -9.71 -18.07
N VAL A 3 4.09 -8.91 -17.18
CA VAL A 3 4.45 -7.51 -17.50
C VAL A 3 5.54 -7.41 -18.58
N ARG A 4 6.46 -8.36 -18.65
CA ARG A 4 7.50 -8.38 -19.70
C ARG A 4 6.94 -8.86 -21.04
N ASP A 5 6.04 -9.84 -21.00
CA ASP A 5 5.55 -10.52 -22.20
C ASP A 5 4.36 -9.78 -22.84
N GLU A 6 3.47 -9.21 -22.03
CA GLU A 6 2.22 -8.59 -22.46
C GLU A 6 2.17 -7.07 -22.23
N GLY A 7 3.23 -6.52 -21.61
CA GLY A 7 3.36 -5.10 -21.30
C GLY A 7 2.71 -4.70 -19.98
N ARG A 8 3.00 -3.48 -19.56
CA ARG A 8 2.61 -2.92 -18.25
C ARG A 8 1.10 -2.79 -18.01
N MET A 9 0.30 -2.87 -19.06
CA MET A 9 -1.16 -2.77 -18.97
C MET A 9 -1.86 -4.12 -18.79
N ALA A 10 -1.18 -5.24 -19.05
CA ALA A 10 -1.76 -6.58 -19.00
C ALA A 10 -2.42 -6.94 -17.65
N THR A 11 -1.91 -6.40 -16.55
CA THR A 11 -2.40 -6.66 -15.19
C THR A 11 -3.23 -5.51 -14.60
N MET A 12 -3.56 -4.50 -15.41
CA MET A 12 -4.15 -3.25 -14.91
C MET A 12 -5.55 -3.44 -14.32
N ASP A 13 -6.40 -4.21 -14.99
CA ASP A 13 -7.78 -4.45 -14.50
C ASP A 13 -7.77 -5.22 -13.19
N ALA A 14 -7.00 -6.30 -13.12
CA ALA A 14 -6.83 -7.06 -11.89
C ALA A 14 -6.18 -6.23 -10.75
N ALA A 15 -5.35 -5.24 -11.09
CA ALA A 15 -4.80 -4.32 -10.11
C ALA A 15 -5.88 -3.38 -9.57
N LEU A 16 -6.69 -2.76 -10.43
CA LEU A 16 -7.79 -1.89 -10.00
C LEU A 16 -8.80 -2.63 -9.12
N ASP A 17 -9.08 -3.90 -9.43
CA ASP A 17 -9.96 -4.75 -8.63
C ASP A 17 -9.45 -4.99 -7.21
N ARG A 18 -8.12 -5.04 -7.02
CA ARG A 18 -7.50 -5.20 -5.71
C ARG A 18 -7.25 -3.88 -4.98
N TRP A 19 -7.13 -2.78 -5.73
CA TRP A 19 -6.74 -1.49 -5.18
C TRP A 19 -7.91 -0.68 -4.65
N PHE A 20 -9.09 -0.81 -5.26
CA PHE A 20 -10.27 0.00 -4.95
C PHE A 20 -11.50 -0.88 -4.73
N THR A 21 -12.39 -0.44 -3.84
CA THR A 21 -13.68 -1.11 -3.64
C THR A 21 -14.53 -1.10 -4.91
N PRO A 22 -15.43 -2.08 -5.11
CA PRO A 22 -16.33 -2.13 -6.26
C PRO A 22 -17.15 -0.85 -6.42
N ASP A 23 -17.70 -0.33 -5.32
CA ASP A 23 -18.55 0.88 -5.31
C ASP A 23 -17.73 2.09 -5.77
N PHE A 24 -16.54 2.31 -5.22
CA PHE A 24 -15.68 3.42 -5.62
C PHE A 24 -15.29 3.36 -7.10
N ARG A 25 -15.00 2.16 -7.62
CA ARG A 25 -14.67 1.99 -9.05
C ARG A 25 -15.85 2.35 -9.95
N GLN A 26 -17.07 2.02 -9.55
CA GLN A 26 -18.29 2.34 -10.27
C GLN A 26 -18.61 3.84 -10.23
N ASP A 27 -18.48 4.45 -9.05
CA ASP A 27 -18.87 5.83 -8.81
C ASP A 27 -17.84 6.85 -9.31
N THR A 28 -16.56 6.45 -9.43
CA THR A 28 -15.46 7.34 -9.79
C THR A 28 -14.65 6.89 -11.02
N PRO A 29 -15.27 6.72 -12.19
CA PRO A 29 -14.58 6.27 -13.40
C PRO A 29 -13.45 7.24 -13.85
N SER A 30 -13.51 8.49 -13.44
CA SER A 30 -12.45 9.48 -13.69
C SER A 30 -11.15 9.14 -12.96
N VAL A 31 -11.23 8.68 -11.70
CA VAL A 31 -10.07 8.22 -10.92
C VAL A 31 -9.49 6.96 -11.56
N MET A 32 -10.34 6.03 -12.01
CA MET A 32 -9.86 4.82 -12.71
C MET A 32 -9.11 5.16 -13.98
N ARG A 33 -9.57 6.16 -14.76
CA ARG A 33 -8.83 6.66 -15.94
C ARG A 33 -7.50 7.28 -15.54
N LEU A 34 -7.47 8.13 -14.51
CA LEU A 34 -6.25 8.78 -14.03
C LEU A 34 -5.20 7.75 -13.61
N VAL A 35 -5.58 6.73 -12.85
CA VAL A 35 -4.67 5.66 -12.42
C VAL A 35 -4.12 4.86 -13.61
N ARG A 36 -4.95 4.60 -14.63
CA ARG A 36 -4.50 3.98 -15.88
C ARG A 36 -3.50 4.85 -16.63
N GLU A 37 -3.72 6.17 -16.69
CA GLU A 37 -2.76 7.10 -17.31
C GLU A 37 -1.43 7.12 -16.55
N TRP A 38 -1.44 7.17 -15.22
CA TRP A 38 -0.21 7.05 -14.43
C TRP A 38 0.55 5.75 -14.75
N ARG A 39 -0.15 4.65 -14.90
CA ARG A 39 0.47 3.38 -15.26
C ARG A 39 1.12 3.41 -16.64
N LYS A 40 0.56 4.13 -17.61
CA LYS A 40 1.10 4.24 -18.98
C LYS A 40 2.44 4.97 -19.02
N ILE A 41 2.68 5.95 -18.16
CA ILE A 41 3.92 6.73 -18.14
C ILE A 41 5.07 6.01 -17.43
N VAL A 42 4.79 4.96 -16.64
CA VAL A 42 5.83 4.18 -15.97
C VAL A 42 6.55 3.30 -17.00
N ASP A 43 7.88 3.37 -17.01
CA ASP A 43 8.70 2.49 -17.82
C ASP A 43 8.52 1.02 -17.42
N SER A 44 8.33 0.13 -18.40
CA SER A 44 8.03 -1.28 -18.14
C SER A 44 9.20 -2.03 -17.50
N GLU A 45 10.44 -1.68 -17.85
CA GLU A 45 11.63 -2.32 -17.30
C GLU A 45 11.85 -1.90 -15.84
N SER A 46 11.74 -0.61 -15.55
CA SER A 46 11.79 -0.07 -14.19
C SER A 46 10.68 -0.65 -13.31
N TYR A 47 9.47 -0.80 -13.85
CA TYR A 47 8.38 -1.44 -13.10
C TYR A 47 8.66 -2.92 -12.79
N ALA A 48 9.17 -3.67 -13.77
CA ALA A 48 9.52 -5.07 -13.58
C ALA A 48 10.66 -5.23 -12.56
N ALA A 49 11.65 -4.33 -12.57
CA ALA A 49 12.72 -4.31 -11.58
C ALA A 49 12.20 -4.03 -10.17
N ALA A 50 11.33 -3.03 -9.99
CA ALA A 50 10.69 -2.73 -8.70
C ALA A 50 9.85 -3.90 -8.19
N ALA A 51 9.07 -4.55 -9.07
CA ALA A 51 8.30 -5.73 -8.71
C ALA A 51 9.19 -6.92 -8.29
N ALA A 52 10.36 -7.08 -8.93
CA ALA A 52 11.33 -8.10 -8.53
C ALA A 52 11.94 -7.82 -7.15
N VAL A 53 12.21 -6.55 -6.81
CA VAL A 53 12.67 -6.16 -5.46
C VAL A 53 11.61 -6.52 -4.42
N LEU A 54 10.34 -6.21 -4.66
CA LEU A 54 9.25 -6.60 -3.76
C LEU A 54 9.14 -8.12 -3.58
N ALA A 55 9.36 -8.88 -4.64
CA ALA A 55 9.27 -10.34 -4.59
C ALA A 55 10.44 -11.03 -3.87
N HIS A 56 11.64 -10.45 -3.93
CA HIS A 56 12.87 -11.10 -3.46
C HIS A 56 13.58 -10.36 -2.33
N GLY A 57 13.50 -9.03 -2.29
CA GLY A 57 14.24 -8.18 -1.34
C GLY A 57 13.60 -8.06 0.04
N VAL A 58 12.31 -8.37 0.19
CA VAL A 58 11.58 -8.17 1.46
C VAL A 58 12.18 -8.94 2.62
N ARG A 59 12.76 -10.12 2.36
CA ARG A 59 13.38 -10.95 3.42
C ARG A 59 14.58 -10.28 4.08
N GLU A 60 15.32 -9.47 3.36
CA GLU A 60 16.49 -8.73 3.86
C GLU A 60 16.08 -7.55 4.76
N LEU A 61 14.83 -7.09 4.63
CA LEU A 61 14.29 -5.97 5.38
C LEU A 61 13.57 -6.39 6.66
N VAL A 62 13.33 -7.71 6.84
CA VAL A 62 12.76 -8.24 8.07
C VAL A 62 13.84 -8.25 9.15
N ARG A 63 13.53 -7.65 10.30
CA ARG A 63 14.46 -7.48 11.42
C ARG A 63 15.75 -6.75 11.03
N PRO A 64 15.65 -5.49 10.62
CA PRO A 64 16.81 -4.72 10.20
C PRO A 64 17.81 -4.57 11.35
N ASN A 65 19.09 -4.45 11.00
CA ASN A 65 20.15 -4.20 11.96
C ASN A 65 20.93 -2.93 11.55
N PRO A 66 20.89 -1.82 12.35
CA PRO A 66 20.24 -1.71 13.65
C PRO A 66 18.70 -1.78 13.58
N PRO A 67 18.03 -2.14 14.68
CA PRO A 67 16.57 -2.18 14.72
C PRO A 67 15.96 -0.76 14.58
N ILE A 68 14.74 -0.68 14.10
CA ILE A 68 13.97 0.57 14.03
C ILE A 68 13.67 1.03 15.46
N SER A 69 14.12 2.22 15.84
CA SER A 69 13.95 2.78 17.19
C SER A 69 13.15 4.08 17.23
N CYS A 70 12.73 4.59 16.07
CA CYS A 70 11.85 5.75 16.01
C CYS A 70 10.39 5.37 16.29
N LEU A 71 9.61 6.33 16.78
CA LEU A 71 8.18 6.18 16.91
C LEU A 71 7.58 5.82 15.54
N THR A 72 6.78 4.77 15.52
CA THR A 72 6.30 4.16 14.26
C THR A 72 4.80 3.95 14.30
N LEU A 73 4.11 4.40 13.24
CA LEU A 73 2.72 4.08 12.95
C LEU A 73 2.67 3.16 11.72
N VAL A 74 2.14 1.96 11.88
CA VAL A 74 1.94 0.98 10.81
C VAL A 74 0.47 0.98 10.41
N GLY A 75 0.17 1.35 9.16
CA GLY A 75 -1.21 1.43 8.68
C GLY A 75 -1.47 0.56 7.46
N THR A 76 -2.66 -0.06 7.40
CA THR A 76 -3.19 -0.72 6.21
C THR A 76 -4.71 -0.73 6.21
N CYS A 77 -5.30 -1.10 5.07
CA CYS A 77 -6.74 -1.28 4.95
C CYS A 77 -7.15 -2.72 5.28
N GLU A 78 -8.37 -2.88 5.81
CA GLU A 78 -8.91 -4.18 6.24
C GLU A 78 -8.94 -5.21 5.11
N ASN A 79 -9.29 -4.77 3.90
CA ASN A 79 -9.44 -5.65 2.72
C ASN A 79 -8.22 -5.60 1.78
N ASP A 80 -7.08 -5.07 2.25
CA ASP A 80 -5.86 -5.11 1.47
C ASP A 80 -5.31 -6.54 1.38
N THR A 81 -5.30 -7.09 0.15
CA THR A 81 -4.80 -8.44 -0.13
C THR A 81 -3.31 -8.49 -0.47
N GLY A 82 -2.68 -7.33 -0.70
CA GLY A 82 -1.26 -7.22 -1.01
C GLY A 82 -0.41 -6.90 0.22
N SER A 83 -0.85 -5.91 1.03
CA SER A 83 -0.25 -5.52 2.30
C SER A 83 -1.25 -5.78 3.42
N THR A 84 -1.43 -7.05 3.76
CA THR A 84 -2.53 -7.51 4.60
C THR A 84 -2.47 -6.98 6.05
N PRO A 85 -3.61 -6.92 6.76
CA PRO A 85 -3.63 -6.62 8.19
C PRO A 85 -2.70 -7.49 9.04
N SER A 86 -2.54 -8.77 8.67
CA SER A 86 -1.61 -9.67 9.37
C SER A 86 -0.15 -9.27 9.19
N MET A 87 0.24 -8.80 8.01
CA MET A 87 1.59 -8.28 7.75
C MET A 87 1.85 -7.00 8.55
N SER A 88 0.88 -6.09 8.61
CA SER A 88 1.00 -4.87 9.42
C SER A 88 1.12 -5.18 10.91
N ARG A 89 0.37 -6.15 11.43
CA ARG A 89 0.51 -6.61 12.81
C ARG A 89 1.88 -7.25 13.08
N ALA A 90 2.42 -8.00 12.12
CA ALA A 90 3.75 -8.58 12.23
C ALA A 90 4.83 -7.49 12.31
N ILE A 91 4.74 -6.45 11.46
CA ILE A 91 5.64 -5.27 11.51
C ILE A 91 5.51 -4.59 12.89
N GLY A 92 4.28 -4.36 13.37
CA GLY A 92 4.05 -3.76 14.69
C GLY A 92 4.61 -4.59 15.85
N THR A 93 4.73 -5.92 15.68
CA THR A 93 5.35 -6.79 16.69
C THR A 93 6.89 -6.71 16.65
N GLU A 94 7.47 -6.43 15.48
CA GLU A 94 8.93 -6.33 15.30
C GLU A 94 9.50 -5.00 15.76
N ILE A 95 8.71 -3.94 15.71
CA ILE A 95 9.15 -2.58 16.05
C ILE A 95 8.63 -2.24 17.45
N ASP A 96 9.54 -2.05 18.39
CA ASP A 96 9.18 -1.77 19.78
C ASP A 96 8.42 -0.45 19.90
N GLY A 97 7.26 -0.49 20.56
CA GLY A 97 6.37 0.67 20.72
C GLY A 97 5.61 1.10 19.46
N ALA A 98 5.63 0.31 18.36
CA ALA A 98 4.85 0.64 17.18
C ALA A 98 3.34 0.55 17.42
N GLU A 99 2.61 1.54 16.89
CA GLU A 99 1.15 1.55 16.84
C GLU A 99 0.66 0.92 15.52
N VAL A 100 -0.38 0.09 15.57
CA VAL A 100 -0.96 -0.53 14.37
C VAL A 100 -2.38 -0.03 14.14
N GLN A 101 -2.63 0.56 12.97
CA GLN A 101 -3.93 1.08 12.55
C GLN A 101 -4.47 0.28 11.35
N ILE A 102 -5.64 -0.34 11.51
CA ILE A 102 -6.35 -1.00 10.40
C ILE A 102 -7.57 -0.15 10.04
N ILE A 103 -7.60 0.34 8.81
CA ILE A 103 -8.70 1.15 8.29
C ILE A 103 -9.76 0.22 7.70
N GLY A 104 -10.98 0.31 8.23
CA GLY A 104 -12.08 -0.59 7.87
C GLY A 104 -12.56 -0.44 6.43
N ARG A 105 -13.09 -1.53 5.86
CA ARG A 105 -13.82 -1.60 4.57
C ARG A 105 -13.05 -1.28 3.30
N LEU A 106 -11.89 -0.62 3.37
CA LEU A 106 -11.10 -0.16 2.22
C LEU A 106 -10.15 -1.23 1.73
N GLN A 107 -9.70 -1.06 0.49
CA GLN A 107 -8.69 -1.88 -0.18
C GLN A 107 -7.33 -1.16 -0.27
N HIS A 108 -6.40 -1.65 -1.09
CA HIS A 108 -4.99 -1.23 -1.11
C HIS A 108 -4.76 0.28 -1.28
N LEU A 109 -5.54 0.94 -2.13
CA LEU A 109 -5.47 2.39 -2.33
C LEU A 109 -6.58 3.16 -1.59
N GLY A 110 -7.00 2.67 -0.43
CA GLY A 110 -7.99 3.31 0.41
C GLY A 110 -7.69 4.77 0.75
N LEU A 111 -6.40 5.15 0.79
CA LEU A 111 -6.00 6.55 0.96
C LEU A 111 -6.52 7.48 -0.15
N ILE A 112 -6.66 6.98 -1.37
CA ILE A 112 -7.25 7.73 -2.49
C ILE A 112 -8.78 7.72 -2.39
N GLU A 113 -9.33 6.61 -1.93
CA GLU A 113 -10.77 6.39 -1.84
C GLU A 113 -11.40 7.19 -0.69
N GLU A 114 -10.80 7.16 0.49
CA GLU A 114 -11.29 7.83 1.69
C GLU A 114 -10.13 8.46 2.50
N PRO A 115 -9.52 9.55 2.01
CA PRO A 115 -8.33 10.15 2.67
C PRO A 115 -8.60 10.58 4.12
N ALA A 116 -9.82 10.99 4.45
CA ALA A 116 -10.19 11.41 5.79
C ALA A 116 -10.01 10.30 6.84
N ALA A 117 -10.23 9.04 6.46
CA ALA A 117 -10.04 7.88 7.34
C ALA A 117 -8.57 7.67 7.77
N PHE A 118 -7.62 8.20 6.99
CA PHE A 118 -6.18 8.12 7.28
C PHE A 118 -5.64 9.36 7.96
N ILE A 119 -6.11 10.55 7.54
CA ILE A 119 -5.59 11.83 8.04
C ILE A 119 -5.77 11.95 9.56
N GLY A 120 -6.93 11.59 10.10
CA GLY A 120 -7.21 11.65 11.53
C GLY A 120 -6.20 10.86 12.38
N PRO A 121 -6.06 9.55 12.18
CA PRO A 121 -5.04 8.73 12.88
C PRO A 121 -3.60 9.22 12.71
N ILE A 122 -3.21 9.66 11.50
CA ILE A 122 -1.87 10.18 11.25
C ILE A 122 -1.62 11.46 12.04
N LEU A 123 -2.53 12.42 12.03
CA LEU A 123 -2.41 13.66 12.78
C LEU A 123 -2.35 13.40 14.28
N ALA A 124 -3.23 12.54 14.80
CA ALA A 124 -3.23 12.16 16.21
C ALA A 124 -1.89 11.50 16.63
N PHE A 125 -1.31 10.65 15.77
CA PHE A 125 0.02 10.09 16.00
C PHE A 125 1.08 11.20 16.02
N CYS A 126 1.12 12.07 15.01
CA CYS A 126 2.09 13.18 14.93
C CYS A 126 1.99 14.16 16.11
N GLU A 127 0.80 14.40 16.64
CA GLU A 127 0.62 15.27 17.80
C GLU A 127 1.22 14.67 19.07
N ARG A 128 1.09 13.38 19.30
CA ARG A 128 1.69 12.67 20.45
C ARG A 128 3.21 12.61 20.40
N THR A 129 3.79 12.75 19.20
CA THR A 129 5.25 12.64 19.00
C THR A 129 5.99 13.99 19.07
N LYS A 130 5.27 15.10 19.31
CA LYS A 130 5.86 16.44 19.41
C LYS A 130 6.42 16.78 20.81
N THR A 131 6.36 15.83 21.75
CA THR A 131 6.94 15.97 23.10
C THR A 131 8.34 15.36 23.13
#